data_611a2275ba59e6c4964ac792d80de796
#
_entry.id   611a2275ba59e6c4964ac792d80de796
#
_cell.length_a   1.000
_cell.length_b   1.000
_cell.length_c   1.000
_cell.angle_alpha   90.00
_cell.angle_beta   90.00
_cell.angle_gamma   90.00
#
_symmetry.space_group_name_H-M   'P 1'
#
loop_
_entity.id
_entity.type
_entity.pdbx_description
1 polymer ?
#
loop_
_entity_poly.entity_id
_entity_poly.type
_entity_poly.pdbx_seq_one_letter_code
_entity_poly.pdbx_strand_id
1 'polypeptide(L)'
;DVLTSRGLGDVYKRQDSTGRDVFTRVLFGGRVSIFIGLGSAILSAVVGIAVGCYAGYKGGWVDVIALRISEIFMSFPQIILVLLLVSITGQSLFNLMAIFILTGWGGMYRLARARMLSLREEEYVQALRSFGLSTFTICYKHMLPNALSPIMVNITLSTAMFILTEAGLSFLGLGVPLNIPTWGNILNVAQDILVLQNYWWMWGPVGIVISVFVLCVNFIGDGLRDSTDPSQQG
;
A
#
# COMPACT_ATOMS: atom_id res chain seq x y z
N ASP A 1 48.03 -19.87 1.72
CA ASP A 1 46.58 -20.14 1.79
C ASP A 1 45.76 -19.09 2.55
N VAL A 2 46.38 -17.96 2.92
CA VAL A 2 45.67 -16.80 3.51
C VAL A 2 44.74 -16.10 2.46
N LEU A 3 45.06 -16.22 1.19
CA LEU A 3 44.23 -15.63 0.08
C LEU A 3 42.95 -16.42 -0.16
N THR A 4 42.97 -17.74 0.05
CA THR A 4 41.80 -18.62 -0.09
C THR A 4 40.82 -18.42 1.07
N SER A 5 41.31 -18.14 2.26
CA SER A 5 40.47 -17.87 3.46
C SER A 5 39.77 -16.51 3.36
N ARG A 6 40.39 -15.49 2.73
CA ARG A 6 39.75 -14.18 2.47
C ARG A 6 38.62 -14.29 1.45
N GLY A 7 38.80 -15.07 0.39
CA GLY A 7 37.75 -15.30 -0.63
C GLY A 7 36.55 -16.06 -0.06
N LEU A 8 36.78 -17.08 0.76
CA LEU A 8 35.70 -17.83 1.44
C LEU A 8 34.93 -16.96 2.43
N GLY A 9 35.61 -16.11 3.20
CA GLY A 9 34.98 -15.19 4.15
C GLY A 9 34.04 -14.18 3.48
N ASP A 10 34.36 -13.72 2.28
CA ASP A 10 33.51 -12.82 1.51
C ASP A 10 32.30 -13.54 0.87
N VAL A 11 32.43 -14.82 0.53
CA VAL A 11 31.32 -15.64 0.04
C VAL A 11 30.31 -15.88 1.17
N TYR A 12 30.76 -16.19 2.38
CA TYR A 12 29.89 -16.38 3.56
C TYR A 12 29.13 -15.11 3.95
N LYS A 13 29.73 -13.92 3.77
CA LYS A 13 29.07 -12.63 4.03
C LYS A 13 27.98 -12.25 3.03
N ARG A 14 27.77 -13.05 1.98
CA ARG A 14 26.69 -12.86 1.01
C ARG A 14 25.56 -13.87 1.14
N GLN A 15 25.69 -14.84 2.03
CA GLN A 15 24.73 -15.94 2.19
C GLN A 15 23.93 -15.82 3.49
N ASP A 16 22.68 -16.32 3.42
CA ASP A 16 21.85 -16.53 4.59
C ASP A 16 22.25 -17.82 5.33
N SER A 17 21.59 -18.13 6.45
CA SER A 17 21.81 -19.36 7.24
C SER A 17 21.63 -20.67 6.47
N THR A 18 20.99 -20.61 5.30
CA THR A 18 20.72 -21.75 4.42
C THR A 18 21.58 -21.75 3.16
N GLY A 19 22.62 -20.91 3.10
CA GLY A 19 23.54 -20.82 1.97
C GLY A 19 22.99 -20.09 0.73
N ARG A 20 21.85 -19.41 0.83
CA ARG A 20 21.24 -18.67 -0.28
C ARG A 20 21.80 -17.25 -0.35
N ASP A 21 22.02 -16.74 -1.56
CA ASP A 21 22.52 -15.39 -1.79
C ASP A 21 21.48 -14.34 -1.36
N VAL A 22 21.88 -13.49 -0.40
CA VAL A 22 21.01 -12.46 0.20
C VAL A 22 20.65 -11.40 -0.83
N PHE A 23 21.59 -10.97 -1.69
CA PHE A 23 21.34 -9.94 -2.69
C PHE A 23 20.28 -10.38 -3.70
N THR A 24 20.42 -11.59 -4.21
CA THR A 24 19.42 -12.20 -5.12
C THR A 24 18.05 -12.26 -4.43
N ARG A 25 17.99 -12.67 -3.16
CA ARG A 25 16.75 -12.71 -2.40
C ARG A 25 16.12 -11.33 -2.20
N VAL A 26 16.92 -10.29 -1.97
CA VAL A 26 16.43 -8.91 -1.83
C VAL A 26 15.77 -8.44 -3.13
N LEU A 27 16.38 -8.72 -4.29
CA LEU A 27 15.82 -8.35 -5.60
C LEU A 27 14.52 -9.11 -5.90
N PHE A 28 14.52 -10.43 -5.73
CA PHE A 28 13.32 -11.25 -5.97
C PHE A 28 12.22 -10.96 -4.93
N GLY A 29 12.60 -10.78 -3.67
CA GLY A 29 11.67 -10.41 -2.60
C GLY A 29 11.02 -9.06 -2.85
N GLY A 30 11.76 -8.10 -3.42
CA GLY A 30 11.21 -6.80 -3.82
C GLY A 30 10.08 -6.90 -4.82
N ARG A 31 10.18 -7.80 -5.80
CA ARG A 31 9.08 -8.03 -6.77
C ARG A 31 7.79 -8.45 -6.06
N VAL A 32 7.89 -9.35 -5.08
CA VAL A 32 6.73 -9.85 -4.35
C VAL A 32 6.18 -8.77 -3.41
N SER A 33 7.03 -8.11 -2.62
CA SER A 33 6.59 -7.05 -1.70
C SER A 33 5.97 -5.86 -2.44
N ILE A 34 6.55 -5.43 -3.58
CA ILE A 34 5.98 -4.35 -4.41
C ILE A 34 4.66 -4.79 -5.03
N PHE A 35 4.56 -6.03 -5.53
CA PHE A 35 3.31 -6.56 -6.09
C PHE A 35 2.19 -6.56 -5.05
N ILE A 36 2.47 -7.00 -3.82
CA ILE A 36 1.50 -6.97 -2.71
C ILE A 36 1.12 -5.53 -2.39
N GLY A 37 2.10 -4.65 -2.12
CA GLY A 37 1.84 -3.28 -1.68
C GLY A 37 1.13 -2.44 -2.72
N LEU A 38 1.70 -2.35 -3.93
CA LEU A 38 1.13 -1.55 -5.03
C LEU A 38 -0.18 -2.14 -5.53
N GLY A 39 -0.24 -3.47 -5.72
CA GLY A 39 -1.46 -4.15 -6.17
C GLY A 39 -2.61 -3.95 -5.19
N SER A 40 -2.36 -4.11 -3.89
CA SER A 40 -3.39 -3.86 -2.86
C SER A 40 -3.80 -2.39 -2.80
N ALA A 41 -2.85 -1.44 -2.94
CA ALA A 41 -3.14 -0.02 -2.94
C ALA A 41 -4.04 0.39 -4.12
N ILE A 42 -3.73 -0.08 -5.32
CA ILE A 42 -4.54 0.19 -6.51
C ILE A 42 -5.94 -0.43 -6.37
N LEU A 43 -6.04 -1.70 -5.98
CA LEU A 43 -7.33 -2.37 -5.88
C LEU A 43 -8.21 -1.80 -4.76
N SER A 44 -7.63 -1.47 -3.60
CA SER A 44 -8.36 -0.79 -2.53
C SER A 44 -8.81 0.62 -2.96
N ALA A 45 -7.97 1.32 -3.73
CA ALA A 45 -8.33 2.62 -4.30
C ALA A 45 -9.49 2.51 -5.29
N VAL A 46 -9.48 1.52 -6.19
CA VAL A 46 -10.59 1.29 -7.13
C VAL A 46 -11.91 1.11 -6.39
N VAL A 47 -11.93 0.27 -5.33
CA VAL A 47 -13.13 0.07 -4.51
C VAL A 47 -13.54 1.36 -3.80
N GLY A 48 -12.60 2.05 -3.15
CA GLY A 48 -12.85 3.30 -2.42
C GLY A 48 -13.36 4.41 -3.33
N ILE A 49 -12.77 4.58 -4.51
CA ILE A 49 -13.19 5.56 -5.52
C ILE A 49 -14.60 5.21 -6.04
N ALA A 50 -14.84 3.96 -6.42
CA ALA A 50 -16.12 3.55 -6.94
C ALA A 50 -17.25 3.85 -5.96
N VAL A 51 -17.08 3.46 -4.70
CA VAL A 51 -18.10 3.72 -3.67
C VAL A 51 -18.15 5.20 -3.29
N GLY A 52 -16.97 5.84 -3.09
CA GLY A 52 -16.87 7.22 -2.60
C GLY A 52 -17.40 8.26 -3.59
N CYS A 53 -17.10 8.08 -4.89
CA CYS A 53 -17.60 8.99 -5.91
C CYS A 53 -19.13 8.92 -6.02
N TYR A 54 -19.68 7.72 -6.08
CA TYR A 54 -21.12 7.55 -6.19
C TYR A 54 -21.85 8.03 -4.93
N ALA A 55 -21.41 7.62 -3.75
CA ALA A 55 -22.01 8.00 -2.47
C ALA A 55 -21.90 9.51 -2.22
N GLY A 56 -20.72 10.11 -2.45
CA GLY A 56 -20.48 11.53 -2.24
C GLY A 56 -21.32 12.44 -3.15
N TYR A 57 -21.54 12.03 -4.40
CA TYR A 57 -22.39 12.79 -5.31
C TYR A 57 -23.89 12.59 -5.05
N LYS A 58 -24.35 11.33 -4.92
CA LYS A 58 -25.77 11.00 -4.75
C LYS A 58 -26.30 11.40 -3.39
N GLY A 59 -25.49 11.21 -2.33
CA GLY A 59 -25.91 11.42 -0.95
C GLY A 59 -26.99 10.43 -0.48
N GLY A 60 -27.77 10.84 0.52
CA GLY A 60 -28.88 10.06 1.05
C GLY A 60 -28.46 8.75 1.73
N TRP A 61 -29.30 7.73 1.67
CA TRP A 61 -29.07 6.45 2.37
C TRP A 61 -27.82 5.72 1.89
N VAL A 62 -27.46 5.84 0.61
CA VAL A 62 -26.24 5.20 0.05
C VAL A 62 -25.01 5.76 0.73
N ASP A 63 -24.95 7.07 0.90
CA ASP A 63 -23.84 7.74 1.59
C ASP A 63 -23.76 7.35 3.06
N VAL A 64 -24.90 7.33 3.74
CA VAL A 64 -24.97 6.95 5.17
C VAL A 64 -24.49 5.51 5.37
N ILE A 65 -24.97 4.56 4.59
CA ILE A 65 -24.58 3.14 4.70
C ILE A 65 -23.09 2.96 4.41
N ALA A 66 -22.60 3.51 3.29
CA ALA A 66 -21.18 3.40 2.91
C ALA A 66 -20.27 4.03 3.97
N LEU A 67 -20.66 5.18 4.53
CA LEU A 67 -19.93 5.83 5.62
C LEU A 67 -19.87 4.93 6.86
N ARG A 68 -20.99 4.35 7.29
CA ARG A 68 -21.04 3.45 8.47
C ARG A 68 -20.17 2.21 8.28
N ILE A 69 -20.21 1.60 7.08
CA ILE A 69 -19.36 0.44 6.79
C ILE A 69 -17.87 0.86 6.86
N SER A 70 -17.50 1.98 6.27
CA SER A 70 -16.11 2.45 6.32
C SER A 70 -15.65 2.76 7.75
N GLU A 71 -16.54 3.34 8.59
CA GLU A 71 -16.26 3.63 9.99
C GLU A 71 -16.01 2.36 10.81
N ILE A 72 -16.74 1.28 10.57
CA ILE A 72 -16.51 -0.02 11.23
C ILE A 72 -15.09 -0.51 10.98
N PHE A 73 -14.64 -0.55 9.71
CA PHE A 73 -13.29 -0.98 9.37
C PHE A 73 -12.21 -0.07 9.95
N MET A 74 -12.46 1.24 10.01
CA MET A 74 -11.49 2.22 10.51
C MET A 74 -11.51 2.40 12.03
N SER A 75 -12.46 1.77 12.74
CA SER A 75 -12.51 1.78 14.21
C SER A 75 -11.43 0.90 14.85
N PHE A 76 -10.88 -0.03 14.09
CA PHE A 76 -9.83 -0.91 14.55
C PHE A 76 -8.47 -0.46 14.03
N PRO A 77 -7.39 -0.55 14.84
CA PRO A 77 -6.04 -0.40 14.31
C PRO A 77 -5.81 -1.41 13.18
N GLN A 78 -5.44 -0.91 11.99
CA GLN A 78 -5.33 -1.72 10.77
C GLN A 78 -4.50 -2.99 10.97
N ILE A 79 -3.34 -2.88 11.63
CA ILE A 79 -2.46 -4.02 11.85
C ILE A 79 -3.14 -5.13 12.66
N ILE A 80 -3.94 -4.77 13.68
CA ILE A 80 -4.66 -5.75 14.52
C ILE A 80 -5.73 -6.46 13.70
N LEU A 81 -6.48 -5.71 12.88
CA LEU A 81 -7.51 -6.29 12.02
C LEU A 81 -6.91 -7.23 10.98
N VAL A 82 -5.78 -6.85 10.38
CA VAL A 82 -5.07 -7.70 9.42
C VAL A 82 -4.55 -8.97 10.09
N LEU A 83 -3.93 -8.88 11.27
CA LEU A 83 -3.47 -10.04 12.05
C LEU A 83 -4.61 -11.01 12.35
N LEU A 84 -5.76 -10.49 12.81
CA LEU A 84 -6.95 -11.31 13.09
C LEU A 84 -7.42 -12.05 11.84
N LEU A 85 -7.55 -11.34 10.71
CA LEU A 85 -8.03 -11.93 9.46
C LEU A 85 -7.05 -12.94 8.88
N VAL A 86 -5.73 -12.68 8.92
CA VAL A 86 -4.71 -13.65 8.49
C VAL A 86 -4.74 -14.91 9.35
N SER A 87 -4.96 -14.77 10.67
CA SER A 87 -5.06 -15.93 11.58
C SER A 87 -6.25 -16.84 11.25
N ILE A 88 -7.33 -16.30 10.69
CA ILE A 88 -8.53 -17.06 10.30
C ILE A 88 -8.38 -17.63 8.89
N THR A 89 -7.89 -16.84 7.92
CA THR A 89 -7.84 -17.22 6.50
C THR A 89 -6.60 -18.02 6.13
N GLY A 90 -5.60 -18.01 7.00
CA GLY A 90 -4.28 -18.60 6.75
C GLY A 90 -3.34 -17.70 5.94
N GLN A 91 -2.07 -18.08 5.99
CA GLN A 91 -0.98 -17.36 5.31
C GLN A 91 -0.98 -17.67 3.82
N SER A 92 -1.22 -16.66 3.00
CA SER A 92 -1.14 -16.71 1.55
C SER A 92 -0.92 -15.31 1.00
N LEU A 93 -0.19 -15.20 -0.10
CA LEU A 93 -0.01 -13.93 -0.80
C LEU A 93 -1.37 -13.32 -1.19
N PHE A 94 -2.25 -14.11 -1.78
CA PHE A 94 -3.56 -13.63 -2.23
C PHE A 94 -4.50 -13.30 -1.06
N ASN A 95 -4.46 -14.09 0.03
CA ASN A 95 -5.25 -13.78 1.23
C ASN A 95 -4.82 -12.45 1.83
N LEU A 96 -3.50 -12.21 1.94
CA LEU A 96 -2.97 -10.97 2.47
C LEU A 96 -3.38 -9.77 1.61
N MET A 97 -3.28 -9.89 0.27
CA MET A 97 -3.76 -8.83 -0.64
C MET A 97 -5.26 -8.59 -0.48
N ALA A 98 -6.08 -9.63 -0.42
CA ALA A 98 -7.52 -9.50 -0.23
C ALA A 98 -7.87 -8.80 1.10
N ILE A 99 -7.15 -9.12 2.16
CA ILE A 99 -7.29 -8.48 3.46
C ILE A 99 -6.89 -6.99 3.39
N PHE A 100 -5.79 -6.65 2.73
CA PHE A 100 -5.38 -5.26 2.53
C PHE A 100 -6.43 -4.47 1.73
N ILE A 101 -7.01 -5.05 0.69
CA ILE A 101 -8.08 -4.44 -0.08
C ILE A 101 -9.30 -4.21 0.80
N LEU A 102 -9.71 -5.23 1.57
CA LEU A 102 -10.88 -5.18 2.44
C LEU A 102 -10.73 -4.15 3.57
N THR A 103 -9.53 -3.97 4.11
CA THR A 103 -9.28 -3.06 5.23
C THR A 103 -8.86 -1.66 4.78
N GLY A 104 -8.30 -1.52 3.59
CA GLY A 104 -7.70 -0.28 3.10
C GLY A 104 -8.62 0.66 2.32
N TRP A 105 -9.74 0.16 1.78
CA TRP A 105 -10.62 0.97 0.92
C TRP A 105 -11.27 2.17 1.62
N GLY A 106 -11.46 2.11 2.96
CA GLY A 106 -12.17 3.13 3.73
C GLY A 106 -11.51 4.51 3.70
N GLY A 107 -10.17 4.57 3.71
CA GLY A 107 -9.42 5.83 3.60
C GLY A 107 -9.62 6.50 2.24
N MET A 108 -9.50 5.73 1.16
CA MET A 108 -9.74 6.20 -0.20
C MET A 108 -11.21 6.59 -0.44
N TYR A 109 -12.15 5.82 0.12
CA TYR A 109 -13.57 6.16 0.11
C TYR A 109 -13.83 7.56 0.70
N ARG A 110 -13.29 7.84 1.90
CA ARG A 110 -13.46 9.15 2.55
C ARG A 110 -12.88 10.28 1.71
N LEU A 111 -11.71 10.08 1.13
CA LEU A 111 -11.06 11.07 0.26
C LEU A 111 -11.91 11.34 -0.98
N ALA A 112 -12.30 10.30 -1.71
CA ALA A 112 -13.13 10.42 -2.91
C ALA A 112 -14.48 11.07 -2.59
N ARG A 113 -15.13 10.62 -1.52
CA ARG A 113 -16.39 11.21 -1.04
C ARG A 113 -16.26 12.71 -0.74
N ALA A 114 -15.23 13.12 -0.01
CA ALA A 114 -15.00 14.53 0.33
C ALA A 114 -14.81 15.39 -0.93
N ARG A 115 -14.07 14.89 -1.92
CA ARG A 115 -13.90 15.58 -3.21
C ARG A 115 -15.19 15.68 -4.01
N MET A 116 -16.00 14.62 -4.01
CA MET A 116 -17.30 14.67 -4.70
C MET A 116 -18.29 15.63 -4.03
N LEU A 117 -18.29 15.72 -2.70
CA LEU A 117 -19.08 16.69 -1.96
C LEU A 117 -18.72 18.14 -2.31
N SER A 118 -17.43 18.44 -2.47
CA SER A 118 -16.97 19.76 -2.90
C SER A 118 -17.34 20.04 -4.35
N LEU A 119 -17.02 19.12 -5.27
CA LEU A 119 -17.23 19.31 -6.70
C LEU A 119 -18.70 19.36 -7.12
N ARG A 120 -19.61 18.74 -6.38
CA ARG A 120 -21.04 18.72 -6.76
C ARG A 120 -21.70 20.11 -6.65
N GLU A 121 -21.12 21.03 -5.91
CA GLU A 121 -21.62 22.41 -5.75
C GLU A 121 -21.08 23.35 -6.85
N GLU A 122 -20.15 22.89 -7.70
CA GLU A 122 -19.57 23.67 -8.80
C GLU A 122 -20.61 23.89 -9.92
N GLU A 123 -20.56 25.09 -10.54
CA GLU A 123 -21.51 25.51 -11.58
C GLU A 123 -21.58 24.54 -12.76
N TYR A 124 -20.41 24.00 -13.20
CA TYR A 124 -20.38 23.05 -14.32
C TYR A 124 -21.14 21.75 -14.01
N VAL A 125 -21.11 21.29 -12.75
CA VAL A 125 -21.83 20.07 -12.34
C VAL A 125 -23.33 20.33 -12.31
N GLN A 126 -23.74 21.53 -11.85
CA GLN A 126 -25.14 21.94 -11.86
C GLN A 126 -25.67 22.05 -13.29
N ALA A 127 -24.88 22.61 -14.23
CA ALA A 127 -25.20 22.65 -15.63
C ALA A 127 -25.39 21.24 -16.24
N LEU A 128 -24.46 20.31 -15.98
CA LEU A 128 -24.54 18.92 -16.44
C LEU A 128 -25.80 18.22 -15.92
N ARG A 129 -26.20 18.51 -14.68
CA ARG A 129 -27.43 18.00 -14.08
C ARG A 129 -28.68 18.58 -14.80
N SER A 130 -28.65 19.87 -15.11
CA SER A 130 -29.76 20.54 -15.85
C SER A 130 -29.93 20.00 -17.26
N PHE A 131 -28.85 19.55 -17.92
CA PHE A 131 -28.88 18.85 -19.20
C PHE A 131 -29.38 17.40 -19.10
N GLY A 132 -29.73 16.90 -17.91
CA GLY A 132 -30.28 15.57 -17.70
C GLY A 132 -29.28 14.42 -17.80
N LEU A 133 -27.96 14.66 -17.65
CA LEU A 133 -26.97 13.60 -17.66
C LEU A 133 -27.18 12.65 -16.48
N SER A 134 -26.86 11.36 -16.71
CA SER A 134 -26.97 10.36 -15.65
C SER A 134 -25.96 10.59 -14.52
N THR A 135 -26.35 10.25 -13.28
CA THR A 135 -25.47 10.31 -12.10
C THR A 135 -24.11 9.66 -12.34
N PHE A 136 -24.11 8.48 -12.98
CA PHE A 136 -22.89 7.75 -13.28
C PHE A 136 -21.95 8.55 -14.22
N THR A 137 -22.52 9.13 -15.28
CA THR A 137 -21.77 9.94 -16.24
C THR A 137 -21.16 11.18 -15.56
N ILE A 138 -21.95 11.88 -14.76
CA ILE A 138 -21.47 13.07 -14.04
C ILE A 138 -20.32 12.69 -13.10
N CYS A 139 -20.51 11.67 -12.24
CA CYS A 139 -19.50 11.26 -11.25
C CYS A 139 -18.19 10.82 -11.89
N TYR A 140 -18.24 9.83 -12.78
CA TYR A 140 -17.03 9.14 -13.23
C TYR A 140 -16.40 9.77 -14.47
N LYS A 141 -17.17 10.43 -15.33
CA LYS A 141 -16.64 11.04 -16.54
C LYS A 141 -16.28 12.52 -16.38
N HIS A 142 -17.00 13.25 -15.53
CA HIS A 142 -16.82 14.69 -15.42
C HIS A 142 -16.22 15.14 -14.08
N MET A 143 -16.60 14.52 -12.95
CA MET A 143 -16.09 14.92 -11.63
C MET A 143 -14.81 14.20 -11.25
N LEU A 144 -14.73 12.85 -11.46
CA LEU A 144 -13.56 12.06 -11.07
C LEU A 144 -12.23 12.57 -11.67
N PRO A 145 -12.15 12.98 -12.95
CA PRO A 145 -10.91 13.54 -13.50
C PRO A 145 -10.38 14.74 -12.71
N ASN A 146 -11.28 15.61 -12.20
CA ASN A 146 -10.92 16.77 -11.38
C ASN A 146 -10.52 16.40 -9.93
N ALA A 147 -10.82 15.18 -9.51
CA ALA A 147 -10.45 14.65 -8.20
C ALA A 147 -9.19 13.75 -8.23
N LEU A 148 -8.59 13.49 -9.40
CA LEU A 148 -7.50 12.51 -9.56
C LEU A 148 -6.23 12.90 -8.80
N SER A 149 -5.88 14.19 -8.75
CA SER A 149 -4.64 14.63 -8.11
C SER A 149 -4.48 14.10 -6.67
N PRO A 150 -5.37 14.42 -5.72
CA PRO A 150 -5.24 13.92 -4.35
C PRO A 150 -5.43 12.39 -4.24
N ILE A 151 -6.14 11.78 -5.19
CA ILE A 151 -6.33 10.33 -5.25
C ILE A 151 -5.00 9.64 -5.59
N MET A 152 -4.26 10.15 -6.58
CA MET A 152 -2.96 9.58 -6.99
C MET A 152 -1.94 9.67 -5.84
N VAL A 153 -1.87 10.82 -5.15
CA VAL A 153 -1.03 10.98 -3.96
C VAL A 153 -1.41 9.96 -2.88
N ASN A 154 -2.69 9.74 -2.63
CA ASN A 154 -3.13 8.78 -1.63
C ASN A 154 -2.78 7.33 -2.02
N ILE A 155 -2.80 6.97 -3.31
CA ILE A 155 -2.36 5.64 -3.79
C ILE A 155 -0.87 5.43 -3.49
N THR A 156 0.00 6.43 -3.72
CA THR A 156 1.42 6.30 -3.42
C THR A 156 1.67 6.12 -1.93
N LEU A 157 1.04 6.93 -1.08
CA LEU A 157 1.14 6.80 0.38
C LEU A 157 0.61 5.43 0.86
N SER A 158 -0.52 4.97 0.33
CA SER A 158 -1.09 3.66 0.67
C SER A 158 -0.16 2.52 0.24
N THR A 159 0.53 2.64 -0.89
CA THR A 159 1.52 1.66 -1.35
C THR A 159 2.65 1.51 -0.34
N ALA A 160 3.23 2.63 0.13
CA ALA A 160 4.28 2.62 1.15
C ALA A 160 3.80 1.98 2.46
N MET A 161 2.59 2.33 2.91
CA MET A 161 1.98 1.80 4.13
C MET A 161 1.72 0.28 4.03
N PHE A 162 1.23 -0.22 2.91
CA PHE A 162 0.98 -1.66 2.74
C PHE A 162 2.28 -2.46 2.67
N ILE A 163 3.34 -1.93 2.03
CA ILE A 163 4.66 -2.58 2.03
C ILE A 163 5.23 -2.65 3.45
N LEU A 164 5.14 -1.56 4.22
CA LEU A 164 5.61 -1.56 5.62
C LEU A 164 4.77 -2.51 6.48
N THR A 165 3.47 -2.57 6.27
CA THR A 165 2.58 -3.48 7.01
C THR A 165 2.88 -4.94 6.64
N GLU A 166 3.06 -5.26 5.35
CA GLU A 166 3.48 -6.60 4.90
C GLU A 166 4.82 -6.98 5.53
N ALA A 167 5.81 -6.07 5.46
CA ALA A 167 7.13 -6.34 6.03
C ALA A 167 7.06 -6.58 7.55
N GLY A 168 6.26 -5.81 8.28
CA GLY A 168 6.05 -6.01 9.72
C GLY A 168 5.35 -7.33 10.05
N LEU A 169 4.31 -7.70 9.30
CA LEU A 169 3.59 -8.97 9.47
C LEU A 169 4.48 -10.17 9.14
N SER A 170 5.21 -10.11 8.03
CA SER A 170 6.14 -11.15 7.61
C SER A 170 7.34 -11.26 8.57
N PHE A 171 7.83 -10.13 9.10
CA PHE A 171 8.83 -10.12 10.18
C PHE A 171 8.33 -10.89 11.40
N LEU A 172 7.08 -10.72 11.80
CA LEU A 172 6.46 -11.47 12.91
C LEU A 172 6.11 -12.93 12.56
N GLY A 173 6.37 -13.37 11.32
CA GLY A 173 6.03 -14.70 10.86
C GLY A 173 4.54 -14.92 10.55
N LEU A 174 3.77 -13.83 10.44
CA LEU A 174 2.32 -13.86 10.20
C LEU A 174 1.90 -13.28 8.83
N GLY A 175 2.88 -13.00 7.97
CA GLY A 175 2.65 -12.49 6.62
C GLY A 175 2.51 -13.59 5.57
N VAL A 176 3.29 -13.46 4.50
CA VAL A 176 3.39 -14.45 3.43
C VAL A 176 4.18 -15.67 3.91
N PRO A 177 3.89 -16.90 3.45
CA PRO A 177 4.65 -18.10 3.80
C PRO A 177 6.16 -17.91 3.58
N LEU A 178 7.00 -18.42 4.50
CA LEU A 178 8.46 -18.20 4.50
C LEU A 178 9.21 -18.76 3.28
N ASN A 179 8.60 -19.68 2.53
CA ASN A 179 9.14 -20.20 1.27
C ASN A 179 9.08 -19.18 0.12
N ILE A 180 8.25 -18.13 0.24
CA ILE A 180 8.16 -17.05 -0.74
C ILE A 180 9.05 -15.91 -0.26
N PRO A 181 10.07 -15.50 -1.03
CA PRO A 181 10.92 -14.40 -0.63
C PRO A 181 10.13 -13.09 -0.70
N THR A 182 9.97 -12.41 0.44
CA THR A 182 9.53 -11.02 0.56
C THR A 182 10.55 -10.26 1.38
N TRP A 183 10.55 -8.94 1.33
CA TRP A 183 11.43 -8.13 2.18
C TRP A 183 11.19 -8.41 3.66
N GLY A 184 9.94 -8.57 4.08
CA GLY A 184 9.59 -8.90 5.46
C GLY A 184 10.08 -10.29 5.88
N ASN A 185 9.94 -11.30 5.02
CA ASN A 185 10.44 -12.65 5.29
C ASN A 185 11.99 -12.71 5.37
N ILE A 186 12.68 -11.84 4.63
CA ILE A 186 14.14 -11.73 4.76
C ILE A 186 14.52 -11.07 6.09
N LEU A 187 13.77 -10.05 6.53
CA LEU A 187 13.98 -9.41 7.83
C LEU A 187 13.68 -10.33 9.02
N ASN A 188 12.86 -11.36 8.85
CA ASN A 188 12.47 -12.28 9.92
C ASN A 188 13.67 -12.92 10.63
N VAL A 189 14.79 -13.12 9.93
CA VAL A 189 16.03 -13.66 10.54
C VAL A 189 16.60 -12.78 11.65
N ALA A 190 16.28 -11.48 11.64
CA ALA A 190 16.74 -10.53 12.67
C ALA A 190 15.98 -10.64 14.01
N GLN A 191 15.01 -11.55 14.13
CA GLN A 191 14.42 -11.93 15.42
C GLN A 191 15.42 -12.71 16.30
N ASP A 192 16.37 -13.40 15.69
CA ASP A 192 17.45 -14.04 16.42
C ASP A 192 18.49 -12.98 16.84
N ILE A 193 18.69 -12.85 18.15
CA ILE A 193 19.63 -11.89 18.75
C ILE A 193 21.07 -12.12 18.24
N LEU A 194 21.48 -13.38 18.04
CA LEU A 194 22.81 -13.70 17.52
C LEU A 194 22.95 -13.21 16.07
N VAL A 195 21.93 -13.39 15.26
CA VAL A 195 21.90 -12.90 13.87
C VAL A 195 21.89 -11.37 13.85
N LEU A 196 21.08 -10.75 14.69
CA LEU A 196 20.97 -9.29 14.78
C LEU A 196 22.32 -8.64 15.12
N GLN A 197 23.08 -9.22 16.08
CA GLN A 197 24.35 -8.66 16.56
C GLN A 197 25.55 -8.99 15.65
N ASN A 198 25.59 -10.19 15.07
CA ASN A 198 26.82 -10.69 14.44
C ASN A 198 26.71 -10.79 12.90
N TYR A 199 25.50 -10.80 12.32
CA TYR A 199 25.28 -11.08 10.89
C TYR A 199 24.46 -9.97 10.21
N TRP A 200 24.88 -8.69 10.42
CA TRP A 200 24.18 -7.51 9.90
C TRP A 200 23.91 -7.54 8.38
N TRP A 201 24.75 -8.26 7.61
CA TRP A 201 24.58 -8.39 6.16
C TRP A 201 23.36 -9.22 5.74
N MET A 202 22.78 -9.98 6.66
CA MET A 202 21.59 -10.79 6.39
C MET A 202 20.28 -9.96 6.43
N TRP A 203 20.25 -8.89 7.22
CA TRP A 203 19.06 -8.07 7.42
C TRP A 203 19.25 -6.59 7.05
N GLY A 204 20.42 -6.03 7.26
CA GLY A 204 20.71 -4.61 7.06
C GLY A 204 20.45 -4.13 5.63
N PRO A 205 20.90 -4.81 4.56
CA PRO A 205 20.64 -4.42 3.19
C PRO A 205 19.14 -4.33 2.87
N VAL A 206 18.33 -5.23 3.39
CA VAL A 206 16.88 -5.22 3.20
C VAL A 206 16.24 -4.03 3.89
N GLY A 207 16.65 -3.72 5.12
CA GLY A 207 16.18 -2.55 5.84
C GLY A 207 16.45 -1.25 5.08
N ILE A 208 17.66 -1.13 4.51
CA ILE A 208 18.05 0.01 3.66
C ILE A 208 17.16 0.08 2.41
N VAL A 209 16.97 -1.05 1.71
CA VAL A 209 16.17 -1.11 0.48
C VAL A 209 14.71 -0.71 0.76
N ILE A 210 14.09 -1.21 1.83
CA ILE A 210 12.74 -0.80 2.23
C ILE A 210 12.68 0.69 2.51
N SER A 211 13.64 1.22 3.28
CA SER A 211 13.67 2.64 3.62
C SER A 211 13.81 3.53 2.39
N VAL A 212 14.74 3.20 1.50
CA VAL A 212 14.93 3.93 0.24
C VAL A 212 13.69 3.83 -0.64
N PHE A 213 13.10 2.65 -0.76
CA PHE A 213 11.88 2.46 -1.57
C PHE A 213 10.72 3.31 -1.05
N VAL A 214 10.46 3.28 0.26
CA VAL A 214 9.41 4.09 0.90
C VAL A 214 9.65 5.59 0.68
N LEU A 215 10.89 6.06 0.82
CA LEU A 215 11.24 7.44 0.53
C LEU A 215 11.00 7.80 -0.94
N CYS A 216 11.43 6.96 -1.88
CA CYS A 216 11.17 7.19 -3.31
C CYS A 216 9.67 7.27 -3.62
N VAL A 217 8.86 6.39 -3.07
CA VAL A 217 7.40 6.39 -3.27
C VAL A 217 6.78 7.66 -2.69
N ASN A 218 7.23 8.13 -1.53
CA ASN A 218 6.76 9.39 -0.93
C ASN A 218 7.15 10.59 -1.79
N PHE A 219 8.40 10.67 -2.28
CA PHE A 219 8.82 11.74 -3.19
C PHE A 219 8.03 11.75 -4.51
N ILE A 220 7.69 10.57 -5.06
CA ILE A 220 6.80 10.49 -6.22
C ILE A 220 5.42 11.04 -5.88
N GLY A 221 4.88 10.72 -4.70
CA GLY A 221 3.61 11.26 -4.22
C GLY A 221 3.62 12.78 -4.10
N ASP A 222 4.67 13.33 -3.50
CA ASP A 222 4.84 14.78 -3.34
C ASP A 222 4.99 15.47 -4.70
N GLY A 223 5.82 14.92 -5.60
CA GLY A 223 5.97 15.46 -6.96
C GLY A 223 4.67 15.42 -7.77
N LEU A 224 3.85 14.39 -7.60
CA LEU A 224 2.51 14.34 -8.20
C LEU A 224 1.58 15.42 -7.63
N ARG A 225 1.66 15.69 -6.34
CA ARG A 225 0.90 16.75 -5.69
C ARG A 225 1.30 18.12 -6.25
N ASP A 226 2.61 18.42 -6.28
CA ASP A 226 3.13 19.71 -6.73
C ASP A 226 2.80 19.98 -8.21
N SER A 227 2.89 18.94 -9.06
CA SER A 227 2.59 19.08 -10.50
C SER A 227 1.10 19.33 -10.79
N THR A 228 0.23 19.01 -9.85
CA THR A 228 -1.23 19.11 -10.02
C THR A 228 -1.87 20.22 -9.18
N ASP A 229 -1.07 20.99 -8.43
CA ASP A 229 -1.55 22.13 -7.65
C ASP A 229 -1.63 23.39 -8.53
N PRO A 230 -2.83 23.91 -8.85
CA PRO A 230 -3.00 25.09 -9.69
C PRO A 230 -2.38 26.36 -9.10
N SER A 231 -2.14 26.41 -7.78
CA SER A 231 -1.62 27.59 -7.09
C SER A 231 -0.15 27.90 -7.39
N GLN A 232 0.60 26.94 -7.96
CA GLN A 232 2.02 27.10 -8.34
C GLN A 232 2.22 27.51 -9.81
N GLN A 233 1.15 27.67 -10.59
CA GLN A 233 1.21 28.06 -12.01
C GLN A 233 0.94 29.55 -12.25
N GLY A 234 0.95 30.37 -11.18
CA GLY A 234 0.76 31.81 -11.19
C GLY A 234 2.04 32.61 -11.04
#